data_c546aeb84c8ea450413fd7d6aa85fe36
#
_entry.id   c546aeb84c8ea450413fd7d6aa85fe36
#
_cell.length_a   1.000
_cell.length_b   1.000
_cell.length_c   1.000
_cell.angle_alpha   90.00
_cell.angle_beta   90.00
_cell.angle_gamma   90.00
#
_symmetry.space_group_name_H-M   'P 1'
#
loop_
_entity.id
_entity.type
_entity.pdbx_description
1 polymer ?
#
loop_
_entity_poly.entity_id
_entity_poly.type
_entity_poly.pdbx_seq_one_letter_code
_entity_poly.pdbx_strand_id
1 'polypeptide(L)'
;ILLGVIARIAAMHDKSIHPILSLFDGHHVRVSVLLKRSKEKASKWKDKIGYRIRSNPYHFSPVPSGEFSGPMWTGPIFDADIAGRMTVEKALEICAGRKEDYPEDWTDFDIEHSQREIERSVRHISESAELLSGDHLLVAVDQIGIAAGIGQIPSLKKLKSGLSERGYKMTQCQMPEPMFATNADWQTVLEVARSAE
;
A
#
# COMPACT_ATOMS: atom_id res chain seq x y z
N ILE A 1 -6.26 9.55 -3.36
CA ILE A 1 -6.98 10.57 -4.15
C ILE A 1 -7.52 9.96 -5.43
N LEU A 2 -6.71 9.38 -6.33
CA LEU A 2 -7.12 8.90 -7.66
C LEU A 2 -8.32 7.92 -7.61
N LEU A 3 -8.29 6.91 -6.74
CA LEU A 3 -9.41 5.98 -6.54
C LEU A 3 -10.69 6.70 -6.11
N GLY A 4 -10.61 7.73 -5.27
CA GLY A 4 -11.76 8.53 -4.85
C GLY A 4 -12.39 9.29 -6.03
N VAL A 5 -11.56 9.84 -6.92
CA VAL A 5 -12.03 10.51 -8.14
C VAL A 5 -12.74 9.49 -9.07
N ILE A 6 -12.13 8.32 -9.29
CA ILE A 6 -12.71 7.25 -10.11
C ILE A 6 -14.04 6.77 -9.52
N ALA A 7 -14.09 6.55 -8.20
CA ALA A 7 -15.31 6.12 -7.51
C ALA A 7 -16.47 7.13 -7.70
N ARG A 8 -16.17 8.42 -7.53
CA ARG A 8 -17.14 9.49 -7.72
C ARG A 8 -17.69 9.52 -9.17
N ILE A 9 -16.78 9.47 -10.17
CA ILE A 9 -17.17 9.48 -11.58
C ILE A 9 -17.99 8.23 -11.91
N ALA A 10 -17.55 7.05 -11.48
CA ALA A 10 -18.27 5.80 -11.70
C ALA A 10 -19.69 5.86 -11.10
N ALA A 11 -19.83 6.44 -9.90
CA ALA A 11 -21.12 6.58 -9.22
C ALA A 11 -22.12 7.45 -10.00
N MET A 12 -21.64 8.48 -10.71
CA MET A 12 -22.49 9.31 -11.59
C MET A 12 -23.11 8.50 -12.75
N HIS A 13 -22.56 7.32 -13.04
CA HIS A 13 -23.03 6.40 -14.08
C HIS A 13 -23.60 5.10 -13.51
N ASP A 14 -24.11 5.12 -12.27
CA ASP A 14 -24.66 3.94 -11.57
C ASP A 14 -23.67 2.77 -11.47
N LYS A 15 -22.36 3.05 -11.43
CA LYS A 15 -21.31 2.04 -11.34
C LYS A 15 -20.55 2.16 -10.01
N SER A 16 -20.26 1.03 -9.40
CA SER A 16 -19.32 0.93 -8.29
C SER A 16 -17.94 0.51 -8.79
N ILE A 17 -16.90 0.92 -8.07
CA ILE A 17 -15.54 0.43 -8.31
C ILE A 17 -15.20 -0.72 -7.34
N HIS A 18 -14.35 -1.62 -7.81
CA HIS A 18 -13.67 -2.61 -7.01
C HIS A 18 -12.17 -2.50 -7.33
N PRO A 19 -11.36 -1.90 -6.44
CA PRO A 19 -9.93 -1.78 -6.65
C PRO A 19 -9.26 -3.15 -6.71
N ILE A 20 -8.43 -3.36 -7.72
CA ILE A 20 -7.67 -4.60 -7.92
C ILE A 20 -6.24 -4.40 -7.46
N LEU A 21 -5.63 -3.29 -7.86
CA LEU A 21 -4.24 -3.00 -7.60
C LEU A 21 -3.99 -1.49 -7.67
N SER A 22 -3.25 -0.97 -6.70
CA SER A 22 -2.79 0.41 -6.68
C SER A 22 -1.29 0.45 -6.44
N LEU A 23 -0.54 0.96 -7.39
CA LEU A 23 0.92 0.99 -7.36
C LEU A 23 1.44 2.42 -7.46
N PHE A 24 2.56 2.65 -6.81
CA PHE A 24 3.39 3.84 -6.95
C PHE A 24 4.84 3.40 -7.12
N ASP A 25 5.48 3.77 -8.22
CA ASP A 25 6.86 3.39 -8.54
C ASP A 25 7.89 4.51 -8.28
N GLY A 26 7.47 5.58 -7.58
CA GLY A 26 8.27 6.78 -7.34
C GLY A 26 8.00 7.90 -8.35
N HIS A 27 7.54 7.58 -9.54
CA HIS A 27 7.24 8.54 -10.61
C HIS A 27 5.77 8.48 -11.07
N HIS A 28 5.18 7.28 -11.08
CA HIS A 28 3.84 7.04 -11.61
C HIS A 28 2.94 6.43 -10.56
N VAL A 29 1.69 6.88 -10.53
CA VAL A 29 0.61 6.24 -9.79
C VAL A 29 -0.26 5.47 -10.78
N ARG A 30 -0.40 4.17 -10.58
CA ARG A 30 -1.25 3.29 -11.39
C ARG A 30 -2.32 2.67 -10.52
N VAL A 31 -3.57 2.72 -10.99
CA VAL A 31 -4.69 2.06 -10.32
C VAL A 31 -5.45 1.21 -11.33
N SER A 32 -5.74 -0.03 -10.95
CA SER A 32 -6.59 -0.96 -11.70
C SER A 32 -7.86 -1.17 -10.91
N VAL A 33 -9.01 -1.00 -11.57
CA VAL A 33 -10.32 -1.16 -10.95
C VAL A 33 -11.25 -1.95 -11.85
N LEU A 34 -12.09 -2.79 -11.25
CA LEU A 34 -13.27 -3.35 -11.92
C LEU A 34 -14.45 -2.41 -11.72
N LEU A 35 -15.16 -2.12 -12.81
CA LEU A 35 -16.41 -1.36 -12.78
C LEU A 35 -17.60 -2.32 -12.84
N LYS A 36 -18.47 -2.25 -11.82
CA LYS A 36 -19.70 -3.06 -11.78
C LYS A 36 -20.92 -2.15 -11.77
N ARG A 37 -21.90 -2.42 -12.62
CA ARG A 37 -23.17 -1.67 -12.63
C ARG A 37 -24.00 -2.07 -11.41
N SER A 38 -24.25 -1.12 -10.52
CA SER A 38 -25.05 -1.31 -9.31
C SER A 38 -25.37 0.05 -8.70
N LYS A 39 -26.59 0.52 -8.83
CA LYS A 39 -27.07 1.77 -8.22
C LYS A 39 -26.88 1.78 -6.69
N GLU A 40 -27.21 0.67 -6.04
CA GLU A 40 -27.08 0.52 -4.61
C GLU A 40 -25.64 0.70 -4.14
N LYS A 41 -24.68 -0.04 -4.76
CA LYS A 41 -23.26 0.09 -4.40
C LYS A 41 -22.68 1.43 -4.84
N ALA A 42 -23.13 1.95 -5.96
CA ALA A 42 -22.73 3.26 -6.45
C ALA A 42 -23.12 4.37 -5.46
N SER A 43 -24.32 4.35 -4.89
CA SER A 43 -24.75 5.37 -3.91
C SER A 43 -23.93 5.41 -2.64
N LYS A 44 -23.29 4.30 -2.28
CA LYS A 44 -22.45 4.16 -1.06
C LYS A 44 -20.97 4.58 -1.25
N TRP A 45 -20.60 5.14 -2.41
CA TRP A 45 -19.20 5.53 -2.64
C TRP A 45 -18.65 6.51 -1.61
N LYS A 46 -19.50 7.38 -1.06
CA LYS A 46 -19.13 8.37 -0.05
C LYS A 46 -18.67 7.73 1.26
N ASP A 47 -19.17 6.53 1.58
CA ASP A 47 -18.80 5.78 2.79
C ASP A 47 -17.33 5.32 2.75
N LYS A 48 -16.72 5.37 1.56
CA LYS A 48 -15.32 5.02 1.32
C LYS A 48 -14.44 6.24 1.06
N ILE A 49 -14.93 7.44 1.37
CA ILE A 49 -14.18 8.68 1.23
C ILE A 49 -13.90 9.27 2.61
N GLY A 50 -12.68 9.69 2.82
CA GLY A 50 -12.26 10.33 4.07
C GLY A 50 -11.04 11.20 3.88
N TYR A 51 -10.47 11.58 4.99
CA TYR A 51 -9.30 12.46 5.08
C TYR A 51 -8.24 11.77 5.90
N ARG A 52 -6.99 11.80 5.43
CA ARG A 52 -5.84 11.40 6.21
C ARG A 52 -5.45 12.57 7.11
N ILE A 53 -5.67 12.41 8.40
CA ILE A 53 -5.33 13.40 9.42
C ILE A 53 -3.87 13.21 9.81
N ARG A 54 -3.10 14.29 9.81
CA ARG A 54 -1.72 14.29 10.30
C ARG A 54 -1.74 14.34 11.82
N SER A 55 -1.59 13.20 12.41
CA SER A 55 -1.53 12.98 13.87
C SER A 55 -0.46 11.92 14.14
N ASN A 56 -0.25 11.57 15.36
CA ASN A 56 0.63 10.48 15.74
C ASN A 56 -0.19 9.35 16.40
N PRO A 57 -0.48 8.25 15.69
CA PRO A 57 -0.18 7.95 14.28
C PRO A 57 -1.11 8.69 13.29
N TYR A 58 -0.79 8.63 12.01
CA TYR A 58 -1.75 9.03 10.98
C TYR A 58 -3.00 8.17 11.07
N HIS A 59 -4.17 8.80 10.96
CA HIS A 59 -5.43 8.08 10.90
C HIS A 59 -6.35 8.64 9.81
N PHE A 60 -7.35 7.86 9.42
CA PHE A 60 -8.37 8.30 8.49
C PHE A 60 -9.62 8.72 9.24
N SER A 61 -10.21 9.84 8.82
CA SER A 61 -11.47 10.37 9.36
C SER A 61 -12.43 10.71 8.21
N PRO A 62 -13.74 10.49 8.37
CA PRO A 62 -14.73 10.96 7.39
C PRO A 62 -14.85 12.49 7.34
N VAL A 63 -14.37 13.18 8.36
CA VAL A 63 -14.41 14.65 8.47
C VAL A 63 -12.99 15.20 8.59
N PRO A 64 -12.65 16.29 7.87
CA PRO A 64 -11.35 16.92 8.00
C PRO A 64 -11.21 17.58 9.38
N SER A 65 -10.03 17.46 9.99
CA SER A 65 -9.68 18.13 11.24
C SER A 65 -8.18 18.40 11.31
N GLY A 66 -7.77 19.54 11.84
CA GLY A 66 -6.37 19.91 11.96
C GLY A 66 -5.66 19.94 10.60
N GLU A 67 -4.43 19.44 10.56
CA GLU A 67 -3.67 19.26 9.32
C GLU A 67 -4.07 17.94 8.65
N PHE A 68 -4.57 18.00 7.42
CA PHE A 68 -5.10 16.84 6.73
C PHE A 68 -4.77 16.83 5.24
N SER A 69 -4.92 15.66 4.62
CA SER A 69 -4.90 15.45 3.17
C SER A 69 -6.18 14.74 2.73
N GLY A 70 -6.72 15.13 1.59
CA GLY A 70 -7.95 14.52 1.04
C GLY A 70 -8.85 15.54 0.36
N PRO A 71 -10.07 15.16 -0.04
CA PRO A 71 -10.71 13.85 0.17
C PRO A 71 -10.02 12.73 -0.62
N MET A 72 -9.98 11.53 -0.05
CA MET A 72 -9.36 10.37 -0.67
C MET A 72 -10.14 9.08 -0.40
N TRP A 73 -9.85 8.06 -1.17
CA TRP A 73 -10.38 6.72 -0.95
C TRP A 73 -9.76 6.11 0.31
N THR A 74 -10.61 5.60 1.21
CA THR A 74 -10.22 4.98 2.48
C THR A 74 -10.56 3.48 2.55
N GLY A 75 -11.14 2.93 1.48
CA GLY A 75 -11.40 1.50 1.38
C GLY A 75 -10.17 0.72 0.89
N PRO A 76 -10.34 -0.60 0.66
CA PRO A 76 -9.29 -1.46 0.12
C PRO A 76 -8.67 -0.90 -1.15
N ILE A 77 -7.37 -1.09 -1.31
CA ILE A 77 -6.61 -0.65 -2.48
C ILE A 77 -6.07 -1.81 -3.31
N PHE A 78 -6.16 -3.03 -2.77
CA PHE A 78 -5.83 -4.29 -3.43
C PHE A 78 -7.03 -5.24 -3.39
N ASP A 79 -7.09 -6.15 -4.36
CA ASP A 79 -7.87 -7.38 -4.29
C ASP A 79 -6.92 -8.51 -3.87
N ALA A 80 -7.16 -9.11 -2.71
CA ALA A 80 -6.26 -10.13 -2.14
C ALA A 80 -6.14 -11.36 -3.05
N ASP A 81 -7.25 -11.79 -3.67
CA ASP A 81 -7.26 -12.97 -4.54
C ASP A 81 -6.48 -12.75 -5.83
N ILE A 82 -6.53 -11.56 -6.39
CA ILE A 82 -5.84 -11.24 -7.64
C ILE A 82 -4.38 -10.90 -7.36
N ALA A 83 -4.11 -9.96 -6.47
CA ALA A 83 -2.76 -9.51 -6.16
C ALA A 83 -1.93 -10.61 -5.47
N GLY A 84 -2.53 -11.40 -4.59
CA GLY A 84 -1.86 -12.49 -3.89
C GLY A 84 -1.45 -13.67 -4.79
N ARG A 85 -2.05 -13.79 -5.99
CA ARG A 85 -1.68 -14.82 -6.98
C ARG A 85 -0.57 -14.41 -7.94
N MET A 86 -0.09 -13.19 -7.85
CA MET A 86 1.04 -12.74 -8.66
C MET A 86 2.32 -13.46 -8.22
N THR A 87 3.01 -14.10 -9.17
CA THR A 87 4.28 -14.79 -8.91
C THR A 87 5.41 -14.15 -9.70
N VAL A 88 6.60 -14.18 -9.12
CA VAL A 88 7.82 -13.67 -9.76
C VAL A 88 8.07 -14.38 -11.11
N GLU A 89 7.93 -15.70 -11.13
CA GLU A 89 8.13 -16.51 -12.34
C GLU A 89 7.25 -16.03 -13.49
N LYS A 90 5.93 -15.87 -13.22
CA LYS A 90 4.98 -15.42 -14.24
C LYS A 90 5.20 -13.98 -14.67
N ALA A 91 5.61 -13.12 -13.74
CA ALA A 91 5.93 -11.74 -14.07
C ALA A 91 7.18 -11.63 -14.94
N LEU A 92 8.22 -12.40 -14.66
CA LEU A 92 9.43 -12.44 -15.50
C LEU A 92 9.12 -13.02 -16.88
N GLU A 93 8.32 -14.08 -16.96
CA GLU A 93 7.89 -14.65 -18.26
C GLU A 93 7.18 -13.57 -19.13
N ILE A 94 6.38 -12.70 -18.53
CA ILE A 94 5.59 -11.71 -19.27
C ILE A 94 6.37 -10.40 -19.49
N CYS A 95 7.13 -9.94 -18.49
CA CYS A 95 7.69 -8.59 -18.45
C CYS A 95 9.19 -8.53 -18.77
N ALA A 96 9.94 -9.63 -18.53
CA ALA A 96 11.39 -9.60 -18.74
C ALA A 96 11.81 -9.69 -20.22
N GLY A 97 10.90 -10.10 -21.11
CA GLY A 97 11.17 -10.12 -22.53
C GLY A 97 12.33 -11.04 -22.94
N ARG A 98 12.65 -11.02 -24.22
CA ARG A 98 13.90 -11.56 -24.75
C ARG A 98 14.96 -10.47 -24.79
N LYS A 99 16.23 -10.81 -24.94
CA LYS A 99 17.31 -9.80 -25.04
C LYS A 99 17.05 -8.79 -26.15
N GLU A 100 16.44 -9.22 -27.24
CA GLU A 100 16.09 -8.40 -28.40
C GLU A 100 14.92 -7.40 -28.13
N ASP A 101 14.18 -7.60 -27.05
CA ASP A 101 13.06 -6.73 -26.65
C ASP A 101 13.51 -5.53 -25.82
N TYR A 102 14.77 -5.54 -25.35
CA TYR A 102 15.38 -4.43 -24.61
C TYR A 102 16.02 -3.40 -25.54
N PRO A 103 16.17 -2.13 -25.11
CA PRO A 103 16.90 -1.12 -25.87
C PRO A 103 18.31 -1.61 -26.25
N GLU A 104 18.76 -1.27 -27.47
CA GLU A 104 20.07 -1.72 -28.00
C GLU A 104 21.27 -1.23 -27.15
N ASP A 105 21.10 -0.13 -26.43
CA ASP A 105 22.10 0.47 -25.54
C ASP A 105 22.13 -0.12 -24.13
N TRP A 106 21.18 -1.06 -23.82
CA TRP A 106 21.18 -1.73 -22.52
C TRP A 106 22.25 -2.81 -22.45
N THR A 107 23.00 -2.75 -21.35
CA THR A 107 23.97 -3.79 -21.00
C THR A 107 23.30 -4.97 -20.30
N ASP A 108 23.99 -6.09 -20.18
CA ASP A 108 23.50 -7.24 -19.39
C ASP A 108 23.22 -6.84 -17.93
N PHE A 109 23.99 -5.89 -17.38
CA PHE A 109 23.75 -5.32 -16.05
C PHE A 109 22.40 -4.58 -15.95
N ASP A 110 22.05 -3.80 -16.97
CA ASP A 110 20.76 -3.05 -16.99
C ASP A 110 19.59 -4.02 -17.08
N ILE A 111 19.72 -5.08 -17.87
CA ILE A 111 18.72 -6.14 -18.00
C ILE A 111 18.52 -6.87 -16.65
N GLU A 112 19.62 -7.30 -16.01
CA GLU A 112 19.54 -7.94 -14.70
C GLU A 112 18.99 -7.01 -13.62
N HIS A 113 19.31 -5.72 -13.69
CA HIS A 113 18.75 -4.72 -12.77
C HIS A 113 17.24 -4.60 -12.94
N SER A 114 16.76 -4.50 -14.18
CA SER A 114 15.33 -4.47 -14.51
C SER A 114 14.59 -5.72 -14.00
N GLN A 115 15.17 -6.90 -14.20
CA GLN A 115 14.60 -8.16 -13.72
C GLN A 115 14.49 -8.19 -12.18
N ARG A 116 15.53 -7.75 -11.47
CA ARG A 116 15.49 -7.61 -9.99
C ARG A 116 14.43 -6.65 -9.50
N GLU A 117 14.20 -5.55 -10.22
CA GLU A 117 13.12 -4.61 -9.88
C GLU A 117 11.72 -5.22 -10.10
N ILE A 118 11.54 -6.01 -11.17
CA ILE A 118 10.29 -6.77 -11.39
C ILE A 118 10.08 -7.76 -10.24
N GLU A 119 11.08 -8.55 -9.89
CA GLU A 119 11.01 -9.51 -8.78
C GLU A 119 10.63 -8.84 -7.46
N ARG A 120 11.32 -7.75 -7.12
CA ARG A 120 11.07 -6.98 -5.88
C ARG A 120 9.65 -6.45 -5.85
N SER A 121 9.18 -5.87 -6.95
CA SER A 121 7.84 -5.30 -7.06
C SER A 121 6.75 -6.36 -6.90
N VAL A 122 6.90 -7.50 -7.57
CA VAL A 122 5.92 -8.59 -7.51
C VAL A 122 5.87 -9.22 -6.12
N ARG A 123 7.02 -9.46 -5.48
CA ARG A 123 7.06 -9.94 -4.09
C ARG A 123 6.36 -8.97 -3.15
N HIS A 124 6.66 -7.68 -3.28
CA HIS A 124 5.99 -6.66 -2.47
C HIS A 124 4.47 -6.66 -2.66
N ILE A 125 3.99 -6.75 -3.90
CA ILE A 125 2.56 -6.80 -4.22
C ILE A 125 1.92 -8.04 -3.58
N SER A 126 2.46 -9.23 -3.83
CA SER A 126 1.87 -10.48 -3.34
C SER A 126 1.91 -10.59 -1.81
N GLU A 127 3.01 -10.20 -1.17
CA GLU A 127 3.15 -10.21 0.29
C GLU A 127 2.23 -9.21 1.01
N SER A 128 1.94 -8.07 0.37
CA SER A 128 1.08 -7.04 0.94
C SER A 128 -0.40 -7.17 0.58
N ALA A 129 -0.75 -8.08 -0.34
CA ALA A 129 -2.08 -8.20 -0.92
C ALA A 129 -3.19 -8.34 0.13
N GLU A 130 -3.01 -9.25 1.08
CA GLU A 130 -4.00 -9.50 2.12
C GLU A 130 -4.15 -8.30 3.06
N LEU A 131 -3.04 -7.68 3.47
CA LEU A 131 -3.06 -6.53 4.36
C LEU A 131 -3.74 -5.31 3.70
N LEU A 132 -3.39 -5.00 2.46
CA LEU A 132 -3.89 -3.82 1.74
C LEU A 132 -5.29 -4.02 1.12
N SER A 133 -5.85 -5.23 1.23
CA SER A 133 -7.25 -5.55 0.89
C SER A 133 -8.21 -5.35 2.07
N GLY A 134 -7.70 -5.19 3.28
CA GLY A 134 -8.45 -5.00 4.53
C GLY A 134 -8.17 -3.67 5.22
N ASP A 135 -8.58 -3.58 6.46
CA ASP A 135 -8.28 -2.46 7.34
C ASP A 135 -6.83 -2.55 7.83
N HIS A 136 -6.13 -1.43 7.79
CA HIS A 136 -4.74 -1.33 8.23
C HIS A 136 -4.41 0.04 8.81
N LEU A 137 -3.46 0.06 9.74
CA LEU A 137 -2.85 1.26 10.28
C LEU A 137 -1.68 1.67 9.39
N LEU A 138 -1.63 2.94 9.02
CA LEU A 138 -0.51 3.55 8.31
C LEU A 138 0.40 4.25 9.32
N VAL A 139 1.65 3.84 9.38
CA VAL A 139 2.63 4.33 10.38
C VAL A 139 3.81 4.98 9.68
N ALA A 140 4.11 6.23 10.05
CA ALA A 140 5.37 6.88 9.68
C ALA A 140 6.44 6.48 10.72
N VAL A 141 7.60 6.05 10.23
CA VAL A 141 8.66 5.47 11.10
C VAL A 141 9.20 6.49 12.10
N ASP A 142 9.33 7.75 11.70
CA ASP A 142 9.79 8.85 12.55
C ASP A 142 8.90 9.10 13.77
N GLN A 143 7.61 8.80 13.67
CA GLN A 143 6.64 8.97 14.75
C GLN A 143 6.84 7.98 15.90
N ILE A 144 7.44 6.82 15.62
CA ILE A 144 7.62 5.75 16.60
C ILE A 144 8.55 6.20 17.74
N GLY A 145 9.70 6.81 17.40
CA GLY A 145 10.68 7.23 18.40
C GLY A 145 10.10 8.14 19.47
N ILE A 146 9.39 9.18 19.03
CA ILE A 146 8.74 10.15 19.92
C ILE A 146 7.64 9.50 20.76
N ALA A 147 6.76 8.71 20.12
CA ALA A 147 5.61 8.12 20.81
C ALA A 147 5.99 6.96 21.74
N ALA A 148 7.00 6.17 21.39
CA ALA A 148 7.50 5.10 22.23
C ALA A 148 8.42 5.61 23.36
N GLY A 149 8.95 6.84 23.25
CA GLY A 149 9.92 7.39 24.19
C GLY A 149 11.28 6.68 24.14
N ILE A 150 11.70 6.25 22.94
CA ILE A 150 12.95 5.52 22.71
C ILE A 150 13.97 6.39 21.99
N GLY A 151 15.25 6.22 22.33
CA GLY A 151 16.35 7.00 21.76
C GLY A 151 16.71 6.59 20.34
N GLN A 152 16.56 5.30 20.02
CA GLN A 152 16.86 4.74 18.70
C GLN A 152 15.67 3.95 18.16
N ILE A 153 15.19 4.35 16.99
CA ILE A 153 14.09 3.63 16.32
C ILE A 153 14.63 2.29 15.78
N PRO A 154 13.99 1.14 16.11
CA PRO A 154 14.39 -0.15 15.59
C PRO A 154 14.29 -0.18 14.05
N SER A 155 15.14 -0.99 13.42
CA SER A 155 15.04 -1.20 11.96
C SER A 155 13.68 -1.79 11.58
N LEU A 156 13.20 -1.49 10.35
CA LEU A 156 11.95 -2.06 9.84
C LEU A 156 11.94 -3.59 9.90
N LYS A 157 13.12 -4.23 9.76
CA LYS A 157 13.27 -5.69 9.89
C LYS A 157 12.96 -6.16 11.31
N LYS A 158 13.47 -5.48 12.34
CA LYS A 158 13.19 -5.81 13.74
C LYS A 158 11.71 -5.57 14.07
N LEU A 159 11.14 -4.45 13.63
CA LEU A 159 9.72 -4.17 13.81
C LEU A 159 8.84 -5.24 13.15
N LYS A 160 9.16 -5.62 11.90
CA LYS A 160 8.44 -6.68 11.17
C LYS A 160 8.51 -8.02 11.90
N SER A 161 9.69 -8.41 12.40
CA SER A 161 9.87 -9.65 13.20
C SER A 161 9.02 -9.62 14.46
N GLY A 162 9.13 -8.57 15.26
CA GLY A 162 8.42 -8.45 16.53
C GLY A 162 6.89 -8.37 16.37
N LEU A 163 6.39 -7.76 15.29
CA LEU A 163 4.97 -7.79 14.96
C LEU A 163 4.53 -9.18 14.52
N SER A 164 5.34 -9.84 13.67
CA SER A 164 5.06 -11.19 13.18
C SER A 164 5.01 -12.23 14.30
N GLU A 165 5.91 -12.16 15.29
CA GLU A 165 5.92 -13.01 16.49
C GLU A 165 4.64 -12.88 17.32
N ARG A 166 3.96 -11.73 17.22
CA ARG A 166 2.68 -11.47 17.88
C ARG A 166 1.46 -11.75 16.96
N GLY A 167 1.68 -12.31 15.76
CA GLY A 167 0.64 -12.68 14.81
C GLY A 167 0.14 -11.54 13.91
N TYR A 168 0.83 -10.39 13.92
CA TYR A 168 0.48 -9.25 13.07
C TYR A 168 1.29 -9.23 11.79
N LYS A 169 0.71 -8.63 10.73
CA LYS A 169 1.34 -8.43 9.43
C LYS A 169 1.87 -7.00 9.33
N MET A 170 2.98 -6.84 8.64
CA MET A 170 3.56 -5.55 8.31
C MET A 170 4.10 -5.55 6.89
N THR A 171 3.81 -4.52 6.13
CA THR A 171 4.37 -4.26 4.80
C THR A 171 4.90 -2.84 4.70
N GLN A 172 6.05 -2.67 4.07
CA GLN A 172 6.61 -1.34 3.82
C GLN A 172 5.81 -0.65 2.71
N CYS A 173 5.47 0.62 2.90
CA CYS A 173 4.83 1.44 1.89
C CYS A 173 5.88 2.12 1.00
N GLN A 174 5.63 2.16 -0.31
CA GLN A 174 6.44 2.94 -1.25
C GLN A 174 6.00 4.40 -1.18
N MET A 175 6.57 5.14 -0.24
CA MET A 175 6.32 6.55 -0.01
C MET A 175 7.64 7.30 0.11
N PRO A 176 7.69 8.62 -0.21
CA PRO A 176 8.90 9.44 -0.01
C PRO A 176 9.38 9.42 1.44
N GLU A 177 8.45 9.44 2.39
CA GLU A 177 8.74 9.27 3.82
C GLU A 177 8.71 7.77 4.16
N PRO A 178 9.62 7.28 5.02
CA PRO A 178 9.61 5.88 5.44
C PRO A 178 8.32 5.56 6.20
N MET A 179 7.45 4.78 5.58
CA MET A 179 6.16 4.37 6.15
C MET A 179 5.94 2.88 5.99
N PHE A 180 5.12 2.32 6.87
CA PHE A 180 4.62 0.95 6.72
C PHE A 180 3.14 0.85 7.07
N ALA A 181 2.49 -0.18 6.57
CA ALA A 181 1.15 -0.58 6.94
C ALA A 181 1.19 -1.82 7.82
N THR A 182 0.28 -1.92 8.79
CA THR A 182 0.13 -3.07 9.67
C THR A 182 -1.33 -3.24 10.09
N ASN A 183 -1.73 -4.46 10.42
CA ASN A 183 -3.02 -4.74 11.07
C ASN A 183 -2.93 -4.74 12.60
N ALA A 184 -1.77 -4.43 13.18
CA ALA A 184 -1.62 -4.16 14.60
C ALA A 184 -2.19 -2.79 14.96
N ASP A 185 -2.68 -2.65 16.18
CA ASP A 185 -3.01 -1.34 16.72
C ASP A 185 -1.74 -0.56 17.09
N TRP A 186 -1.92 0.74 17.31
CA TRP A 186 -0.79 1.64 17.61
C TRP A 186 -0.05 1.28 18.89
N GLN A 187 -0.77 0.85 19.92
CA GLN A 187 -0.17 0.49 21.19
C GLN A 187 0.76 -0.73 21.05
N THR A 188 0.30 -1.73 20.29
CA THR A 188 1.11 -2.91 19.94
C THR A 188 2.38 -2.54 19.19
N VAL A 189 2.27 -1.60 18.22
CA VAL A 189 3.45 -1.09 17.49
C VAL A 189 4.47 -0.47 18.44
N LEU A 190 4.02 0.36 19.40
CA LEU A 190 4.91 0.99 20.37
C LEU A 190 5.57 -0.02 21.33
N GLU A 191 4.82 -1.03 21.77
CA GLU A 191 5.36 -2.10 22.62
C GLU A 191 6.45 -2.90 21.91
N VAL A 192 6.21 -3.26 20.64
CA VAL A 192 7.24 -3.94 19.81
C VAL A 192 8.46 -3.05 19.65
N ALA A 193 8.26 -1.76 19.39
CA ALA A 193 9.39 -0.84 19.23
C ALA A 193 10.25 -0.74 20.50
N ARG A 194 9.62 -0.63 21.69
CA ARG A 194 10.34 -0.62 22.98
C ARG A 194 11.08 -1.93 23.27
N SER A 195 10.49 -3.07 22.87
CA SER A 195 11.10 -4.39 23.11
C SER A 195 12.27 -4.68 22.16
N ALA A 196 12.38 -3.94 21.07
CA ALA A 196 13.38 -4.14 20.02
C ALA A 196 14.53 -3.11 20.05
N GLU A 197 14.48 -2.14 21.00
CA GLU A 197 15.56 -1.20 21.28
C GLU A 197 16.79 -1.95 21.85
#